data_d2bd33a40f50e809ff1bb1bb2e9f001d
#
_entry.id   d2bd33a40f50e809ff1bb1bb2e9f001d
#
_cell.length_a   1.000
_cell.length_b   1.000
_cell.length_c   1.000
_cell.angle_alpha   90.00
_cell.angle_beta   90.00
_cell.angle_gamma   90.00
#
_symmetry.space_group_name_H-M   'P 1'
#
loop_
_entity.id
_entity.type
_entity.pdbx_description
1 polymer ?
#
loop_
_entity_poly.entity_id
_entity_poly.type
_entity_poly.pdbx_seq_one_letter_code
_entity_poly.pdbx_strand_id
1 'polypeptide(L)'
;MKNLIFILLLISCISLQAETGKQLAQESGCLACHSVKTKVLGPSYIDVAKKYKSDKSANKKLVNKIINGGTGNWGNIPMPPHPKLKKQDVQEIVNWILTIQ
;
A
#
# COMPACT_ATOMS: atom_id res chain seq x y z
N MET A 1 -14.43 13.52 -34.92
CA MET A 1 -12.99 13.20 -34.78
C MET A 1 -12.33 13.89 -33.59
N LYS A 2 -12.71 15.12 -33.26
CA LYS A 2 -12.12 15.83 -32.08
C LYS A 2 -12.52 15.20 -30.72
N ASN A 3 -13.63 14.47 -30.63
CA ASN A 3 -14.10 13.88 -29.37
C ASN A 3 -13.43 12.55 -28.99
N LEU A 4 -12.81 11.84 -29.95
CA LEU A 4 -12.10 10.57 -29.68
C LEU A 4 -10.76 10.79 -28.96
N ILE A 5 -10.10 11.92 -29.22
CA ILE A 5 -8.80 12.26 -28.60
C ILE A 5 -8.97 12.62 -27.11
N PHE A 6 -10.13 13.20 -26.74
CA PHE A 6 -10.45 13.57 -25.36
C PHE A 6 -10.72 12.36 -24.44
N ILE A 7 -11.31 11.29 -24.98
CA ILE A 7 -11.64 10.07 -24.24
C ILE A 7 -10.38 9.26 -23.93
N LEU A 8 -9.41 9.24 -24.84
CA LEU A 8 -8.13 8.54 -24.64
C LEU A 8 -7.24 9.18 -23.56
N LEU A 9 -7.36 10.49 -23.35
CA LEU A 9 -6.60 11.22 -22.32
C LEU A 9 -7.13 10.97 -20.90
N LEU A 10 -8.42 10.65 -20.73
CA LEU A 10 -9.04 10.38 -19.43
C LEU A 10 -8.73 8.99 -18.86
N ILE A 11 -8.44 8.01 -19.73
CA ILE A 11 -8.10 6.63 -19.30
C ILE A 11 -6.67 6.56 -18.77
N SER A 12 -5.79 7.50 -19.14
CA SER A 12 -4.40 7.51 -18.71
C SER A 12 -4.19 7.95 -17.25
N CYS A 13 -5.16 8.61 -16.62
CA CYS A 13 -5.01 9.12 -15.25
C CYS A 13 -5.21 8.08 -14.15
N ILE A 14 -5.91 6.97 -14.42
CA ILE A 14 -6.23 5.96 -13.38
C ILE A 14 -5.05 5.05 -13.07
N SER A 15 -4.14 4.83 -14.03
CA SER A 15 -2.95 3.99 -13.83
C SER A 15 -1.83 4.67 -13.05
N LEU A 16 -1.80 6.00 -12.98
CA LEU A 16 -0.75 6.75 -12.29
C LEU A 16 -0.76 6.57 -10.77
N GLN A 17 -1.93 6.46 -10.13
CA GLN A 17 -2.03 6.36 -8.66
C GLN A 17 -1.56 5.00 -8.13
N ALA A 18 -1.83 3.89 -8.84
CA ALA A 18 -1.37 2.56 -8.45
C ALA A 18 0.16 2.45 -8.54
N GLU A 19 0.79 3.05 -9.56
CA GLU A 19 2.25 3.10 -9.67
C GLU A 19 2.88 3.98 -8.59
N THR A 20 2.24 5.08 -8.21
CA THR A 20 2.73 5.98 -7.17
C THR A 20 2.83 5.28 -5.82
N GLY A 21 1.81 4.54 -5.39
CA GLY A 21 1.83 3.80 -4.13
C GLY A 21 2.91 2.71 -4.11
N LYS A 22 3.05 1.97 -5.19
CA LYS A 22 4.10 0.96 -5.35
C LYS A 22 5.50 1.59 -5.30
N GLN A 23 5.71 2.66 -6.04
CA GLN A 23 6.98 3.36 -6.07
C GLN A 23 7.34 3.95 -4.70
N LEU A 24 6.40 4.57 -4.02
CA LEU A 24 6.59 5.06 -2.66
C LEU A 24 6.98 3.95 -1.68
N ALA A 25 6.34 2.78 -1.78
CA ALA A 25 6.69 1.63 -0.97
C ALA A 25 8.14 1.17 -1.23
N GLN A 26 8.55 1.10 -2.48
CA GLN A 26 9.92 0.74 -2.85
C GLN A 26 10.94 1.75 -2.31
N GLU A 27 10.69 3.03 -2.50
CA GLU A 27 11.57 4.11 -2.05
C GLU A 27 11.65 4.22 -0.54
N SER A 28 10.57 3.85 0.17
CA SER A 28 10.51 3.89 1.63
C SER A 28 11.09 2.64 2.31
N GLY A 29 11.61 1.69 1.53
CA GLY A 29 12.26 0.49 2.08
C GLY A 29 11.31 -0.61 2.54
N CYS A 30 10.02 -0.53 2.21
CA CYS A 30 9.02 -1.51 2.64
C CYS A 30 9.34 -2.93 2.12
N LEU A 31 9.91 -3.03 0.93
CA LEU A 31 10.21 -4.31 0.30
C LEU A 31 11.45 -5.02 0.86
N ALA A 32 12.15 -4.42 1.82
CA ALA A 32 13.18 -5.10 2.60
C ALA A 32 12.58 -6.16 3.54
N CYS A 33 11.36 -5.96 4.01
CA CYS A 33 10.66 -6.85 4.95
C CYS A 33 9.38 -7.46 4.40
N HIS A 34 8.84 -6.91 3.34
CA HIS A 34 7.62 -7.37 2.67
C HIS A 34 7.88 -7.74 1.22
N SER A 35 7.10 -8.68 0.71
CA SER A 35 7.00 -8.96 -0.72
C SER A 35 5.53 -8.90 -1.14
N VAL A 36 5.28 -8.74 -2.44
CA VAL A 36 3.91 -8.73 -2.95
C VAL A 36 3.22 -10.07 -2.74
N LYS A 37 3.90 -11.18 -3.05
CA LYS A 37 3.30 -12.53 -3.10
C LYS A 37 3.74 -13.46 -2.00
N THR A 38 4.89 -13.26 -1.39
CA THR A 38 5.48 -14.20 -0.44
C THR A 38 5.78 -13.53 0.90
N LYS A 39 5.67 -14.30 1.97
CA LYS A 39 6.10 -13.86 3.30
C LYS A 39 7.63 -13.77 3.35
N VAL A 40 8.13 -12.68 3.91
CA VAL A 40 9.55 -12.49 4.23
C VAL A 40 9.65 -12.33 5.75
N LEU A 41 10.04 -11.19 6.27
CA LEU A 41 9.93 -10.88 7.71
C LEU A 41 8.50 -10.50 8.08
N GLY A 42 7.87 -9.68 7.25
CA GLY A 42 6.46 -9.32 7.37
C GLY A 42 5.58 -10.13 6.42
N PRO A 43 4.25 -10.00 6.55
CA PRO A 43 3.31 -10.68 5.66
C PRO A 43 3.44 -10.19 4.22
N SER A 44 3.06 -11.04 3.27
CA SER A 44 2.92 -10.61 1.88
C SER A 44 1.81 -9.57 1.74
N TYR A 45 1.93 -8.68 0.78
CA TYR A 45 0.89 -7.67 0.55
C TYR A 45 -0.42 -8.28 0.06
N ILE A 46 -0.36 -9.40 -0.66
CA ILE A 46 -1.57 -10.16 -1.02
C ILE A 46 -2.31 -10.61 0.23
N ASP A 47 -1.62 -11.14 1.22
CA ASP A 47 -2.24 -11.60 2.46
C ASP A 47 -2.80 -10.44 3.28
N VAL A 48 -2.11 -9.31 3.30
CA VAL A 48 -2.63 -8.08 3.93
C VAL A 48 -3.92 -7.64 3.25
N ALA A 49 -3.93 -7.57 1.92
CA ALA A 49 -5.13 -7.19 1.16
C ALA A 49 -6.30 -8.14 1.42
N LYS A 50 -6.06 -9.44 1.47
CA LYS A 50 -7.08 -10.45 1.79
C LYS A 50 -7.64 -10.28 3.20
N LYS A 51 -6.78 -10.07 4.19
CA LYS A 51 -7.18 -9.90 5.58
C LYS A 51 -8.12 -8.71 5.76
N TYR A 52 -7.85 -7.61 5.08
CA TYR A 52 -8.57 -6.35 5.24
C TYR A 52 -9.62 -6.09 4.17
N LYS A 53 -9.91 -7.05 3.30
CA LYS A 53 -10.81 -6.90 2.15
C LYS A 53 -12.19 -6.34 2.52
N SER A 54 -12.75 -6.75 3.65
CA SER A 54 -14.10 -6.34 4.08
C SER A 54 -14.07 -5.32 5.22
N ASP A 55 -12.90 -4.85 5.61
CA ASP A 55 -12.74 -3.91 6.70
C ASP A 55 -12.76 -2.46 6.17
N LYS A 56 -13.84 -1.75 6.45
CA LYS A 56 -13.99 -0.34 6.05
C LYS A 56 -12.97 0.59 6.71
N SER A 57 -12.38 0.18 7.83
CA SER A 57 -11.35 0.91 8.56
C SER A 57 -9.93 0.51 8.16
N ALA A 58 -9.76 -0.32 7.14
CA ALA A 58 -8.46 -0.88 6.75
C ALA A 58 -7.41 0.19 6.50
N ASN A 59 -7.74 1.22 5.71
CA ASN A 59 -6.79 2.28 5.40
C ASN A 59 -6.27 2.95 6.68
N LYS A 60 -7.16 3.39 7.55
CA LYS A 60 -6.78 4.04 8.81
C LYS A 60 -5.94 3.14 9.70
N LYS A 61 -6.31 1.88 9.84
CA LYS A 61 -5.56 0.90 10.66
C LYS A 61 -4.16 0.67 10.11
N LEU A 62 -4.03 0.48 8.80
CA LEU A 62 -2.75 0.21 8.17
C LEU A 62 -1.86 1.44 8.11
N VAL A 63 -2.41 2.63 7.90
CA VAL A 63 -1.66 3.88 7.99
C VAL A 63 -1.08 4.05 9.39
N ASN A 64 -1.87 3.85 10.44
CA ASN A 64 -1.38 3.91 11.80
C ASN A 64 -0.30 2.86 12.09
N LYS A 65 -0.45 1.65 11.56
CA LYS A 65 0.54 0.58 11.71
C LYS A 65 1.89 0.95 11.08
N ILE A 66 1.88 1.55 9.91
CA ILE A 66 3.11 1.97 9.23
C ILE A 66 3.80 3.11 9.99
N ILE A 67 3.06 4.12 10.42
CA ILE A 67 3.61 5.28 11.10
C ILE A 67 4.15 4.91 12.48
N ASN A 68 3.40 4.14 13.24
CA ASN A 68 3.69 3.83 14.65
C ASN A 68 4.39 2.50 14.87
N GLY A 69 4.40 1.62 13.85
CA GLY A 69 4.90 0.26 14.00
C GLY A 69 4.02 -0.61 14.90
N GLY A 70 4.51 -1.77 15.25
CA GLY A 70 3.84 -2.67 16.17
C GLY A 70 4.02 -4.13 15.83
N THR A 71 3.36 -4.99 16.63
CA THR A 71 3.45 -6.43 16.52
C THR A 71 2.13 -7.07 16.93
N GLY A 72 1.97 -8.36 16.68
CA GLY A 72 0.86 -9.17 17.15
C GLY A 72 -0.16 -9.60 16.10
N ASN A 73 -0.47 -8.76 15.11
CA ASN A 73 -1.45 -9.10 14.07
C ASN A 73 -0.96 -10.22 13.14
N TRP A 74 0.34 -10.30 12.96
CA TRP A 74 1.01 -11.25 12.05
C TRP A 74 2.13 -12.05 12.73
N GLY A 75 2.07 -12.15 14.04
CA GLY A 75 3.07 -12.85 14.85
C GLY A 75 3.91 -11.92 15.72
N ASN A 76 5.07 -12.39 16.16
CA ASN A 76 5.87 -11.72 17.19
C ASN A 76 6.97 -10.81 16.64
N ILE A 77 7.23 -10.85 15.34
CA ILE A 77 8.25 -9.98 14.73
C ILE A 77 7.69 -8.57 14.63
N PRO A 78 8.30 -7.58 15.29
CA PRO A 78 7.79 -6.21 15.25
C PRO A 78 8.07 -5.54 13.91
N MET A 79 7.10 -4.78 13.43
CA MET A 79 7.29 -3.84 12.35
C MET A 79 7.81 -2.53 12.94
N PRO A 80 8.97 -2.01 12.51
CA PRO A 80 9.47 -0.74 13.00
C PRO A 80 8.58 0.43 12.55
N PRO A 81 8.51 1.51 13.33
CA PRO A 81 7.77 2.70 12.96
C PRO A 81 8.44 3.48 11.82
N HIS A 82 7.64 4.23 11.08
CA HIS A 82 8.11 5.12 10.01
C HIS A 82 7.63 6.55 10.26
N PRO A 83 8.11 7.23 11.34
CA PRO A 83 7.57 8.53 11.76
C PRO A 83 7.93 9.67 10.81
N LYS A 84 8.91 9.48 9.94
CA LYS A 84 9.39 10.52 9.00
C LYS A 84 8.62 10.52 7.68
N LEU A 85 7.83 9.48 7.38
CA LEU A 85 7.03 9.45 6.18
C LEU A 85 5.83 10.40 6.29
N LYS A 86 5.56 11.11 5.21
CA LYS A 86 4.35 11.94 5.13
C LYS A 86 3.11 11.07 5.18
N LYS A 87 2.12 11.46 5.98
CA LYS A 87 0.86 10.72 6.10
C LYS A 87 0.19 10.47 4.76
N GLN A 88 0.22 11.46 3.85
CA GLN A 88 -0.33 11.34 2.51
C GLN A 88 0.37 10.23 1.71
N ASP A 89 1.69 10.15 1.79
CA ASP A 89 2.46 9.10 1.11
C ASP A 89 2.14 7.72 1.69
N VAL A 90 2.00 7.62 3.00
CA VAL A 90 1.60 6.37 3.66
C VAL A 90 0.19 5.96 3.22
N GLN A 91 -0.74 6.89 3.09
CA GLN A 91 -2.08 6.60 2.57
C GLN A 91 -2.04 6.07 1.13
N GLU A 92 -1.19 6.62 0.28
CA GLU A 92 -0.99 6.13 -1.09
C GLU A 92 -0.42 4.71 -1.12
N ILE A 93 0.55 4.42 -0.26
CA ILE A 93 1.12 3.07 -0.13
C ILE A 93 0.02 2.09 0.30
N VAL A 94 -0.76 2.42 1.31
CA VAL A 94 -1.84 1.57 1.82
C VAL A 94 -2.93 1.36 0.75
N ASN A 95 -3.32 2.40 0.06
CA ASN A 95 -4.30 2.30 -1.03
C ASN A 95 -3.82 1.32 -2.11
N TRP A 96 -2.55 1.40 -2.48
CA TRP A 96 -1.97 0.44 -3.42
C TRP A 96 -2.00 -0.99 -2.88
N ILE A 97 -1.56 -1.22 -1.65
CA ILE A 97 -1.57 -2.55 -1.01
C ILE A 97 -2.98 -3.16 -1.06
N LEU A 98 -4.00 -2.38 -0.72
CA LEU A 98 -5.38 -2.85 -0.66
C LEU A 98 -5.96 -3.18 -2.04
N THR A 99 -5.34 -2.76 -3.14
CA THR A 99 -5.74 -3.13 -4.51
C THR A 99 -5.17 -4.46 -4.97
N ILE A 100 -4.19 -5.03 -4.28
CA ILE A 100 -3.49 -6.24 -4.69
C ILE A 100 -4.40 -7.47 -4.53
N GLN A 101 -4.43 -8.31 -5.58
CA GLN A 101 -5.24 -9.52 -5.64
C GLN A 101 -4.38 -10.76 -5.84
#